data_ce8455b0da78de335bf375cc81bb3828
#
_entry.id   ce8455b0da78de335bf375cc81bb3828
#
_cell.length_a   1.000
_cell.length_b   1.000
_cell.length_c   1.000
_cell.angle_alpha   90.00
_cell.angle_beta   90.00
_cell.angle_gamma   90.00
#
_symmetry.space_group_name_H-M   'P 1'
#
loop_
_entity.id
_entity.type
_entity.pdbx_description
1 polymer ?
#
loop_
_entity_poly.entity_id
_entity_poly.type
_entity_poly.pdbx_seq_one_letter_code
_entity_poly.pdbx_strand_id
1 'polypeptide(L)'
;RNTEKIISPKDGCSPEGVCGCCTVLLDNKAVKSCISAMKRVEGKQVLTTEGLSPEKRETVVNAFMEKGGLQCGFCTPGILMKVWPLFEKPEQPCREDFVKALNSNLCRCTGFKKIVDSCMHAADAFQQGKQLTLPAYSGKLGDSLPKYDSKRLATGHAPYVADVELEGMLHGALKFSDHPRAKVLSIDLSEAGGHSGVERILTSEDIPGARHTGLIVQDWPLMIETGEETRYIGDVLAIVVADTEKNAREAVQKIQVDYEVLTPVTDPKLALEGSSPQVHSKGNLLSDAEIHRGDLENARQKSAFISSGTYSTQRIEHAFMEMECCLATPWEQGVEVYSQSQGVYEDRKSISSILALSQEQVRVKLMPNGGGFGGKEDLSVQGHASLAAFLLKKPVRVALTREESICMHPKRHPLTMDIEMGCDSMGRFTFVKSDIIGDTGAYASVGMKVLERAAGHATGAYH
;
A
#
# COMPACT_ATOMS: atom_id res chain seq x y z
N ARG A 1 8.56 -13.43 -16.91
CA ARG A 1 9.09 -12.98 -15.62
C ARG A 1 9.65 -14.16 -14.84
N ASN A 2 8.82 -15.09 -14.40
CA ASN A 2 9.23 -16.19 -13.53
C ASN A 2 10.18 -17.17 -14.23
N THR A 3 9.88 -17.59 -15.46
CA THR A 3 10.70 -18.53 -16.24
C THR A 3 12.09 -17.97 -16.56
N GLU A 4 12.17 -16.74 -17.03
CA GLU A 4 13.42 -16.09 -17.45
C GLU A 4 14.10 -15.29 -16.34
N LYS A 5 13.51 -15.27 -15.13
CA LYS A 5 14.00 -14.51 -13.97
C LYS A 5 14.26 -13.01 -14.25
N ILE A 6 13.53 -12.44 -15.21
CA ILE A 6 13.57 -11.01 -15.53
C ILE A 6 12.56 -10.30 -14.64
N ILE A 7 13.03 -9.52 -13.65
CA ILE A 7 12.20 -8.94 -12.61
C ILE A 7 11.89 -7.45 -12.80
N SER A 8 12.50 -6.77 -13.78
CA SER A 8 12.26 -5.34 -14.00
C SER A 8 10.83 -4.98 -14.41
N PRO A 9 10.11 -5.75 -15.25
CA PRO A 9 8.69 -5.49 -15.47
C PRO A 9 7.88 -5.84 -14.22
N LYS A 10 7.11 -4.88 -13.71
CA LYS A 10 6.32 -5.01 -12.48
C LYS A 10 4.83 -5.07 -12.80
N ASP A 11 4.07 -5.70 -11.91
CA ASP A 11 2.60 -5.65 -11.94
C ASP A 11 2.11 -4.74 -10.82
N GLY A 12 1.49 -3.62 -11.19
CA GLY A 12 0.89 -2.66 -10.26
C GLY A 12 -0.62 -2.51 -10.44
N CYS A 13 -1.26 -3.27 -11.35
CA CYS A 13 -2.70 -3.14 -11.63
C CYS A 13 -3.42 -4.46 -11.92
N SER A 14 -2.82 -5.61 -11.67
CA SER A 14 -3.41 -6.97 -11.70
C SER A 14 -4.14 -7.36 -12.98
N PRO A 15 -3.58 -7.51 -14.04
CA PRO A 15 -2.90 -6.81 -15.13
C PRO A 15 -3.86 -5.96 -16.01
N GLU A 16 -4.55 -5.00 -15.44
CA GLU A 16 -5.54 -4.13 -16.09
C GLU A 16 -5.00 -3.24 -17.25
N GLY A 17 -3.70 -3.26 -17.50
CA GLY A 17 -3.10 -2.47 -18.58
C GLY A 17 -3.06 -0.96 -18.32
N VAL A 18 -3.26 -0.47 -17.10
CA VAL A 18 -3.35 0.97 -16.79
C VAL A 18 -2.07 1.56 -16.23
N CYS A 19 -1.35 0.85 -15.34
CA CYS A 19 -0.25 1.42 -14.57
C CYS A 19 1.06 1.65 -15.35
N GLY A 20 1.32 0.88 -16.40
CA GLY A 20 2.53 0.97 -17.22
C GLY A 20 3.82 0.45 -16.55
N CYS A 21 3.76 -0.14 -15.34
CA CYS A 21 4.94 -0.70 -14.66
C CYS A 21 5.52 -1.92 -15.39
N CYS A 22 4.72 -2.60 -16.21
CA CYS A 22 5.11 -3.74 -17.03
C CYS A 22 5.60 -3.35 -18.44
N THR A 23 5.91 -2.07 -18.70
CA THR A 23 6.34 -1.61 -20.02
C THR A 23 7.69 -2.26 -20.42
N VAL A 24 7.73 -2.79 -21.64
CA VAL A 24 8.93 -3.34 -22.32
C VAL A 24 9.03 -2.73 -23.71
N LEU A 25 10.15 -2.90 -24.39
CA LEU A 25 10.22 -2.59 -25.83
C LEU A 25 9.99 -3.85 -26.65
N LEU A 26 9.13 -3.73 -27.65
CA LEU A 26 8.90 -4.73 -28.68
C LEU A 26 9.30 -4.10 -30.02
N ASP A 27 10.39 -4.59 -30.64
CA ASP A 27 11.01 -3.97 -31.81
C ASP A 27 11.18 -2.45 -31.64
N ASN A 28 11.81 -2.03 -30.54
CA ASN A 28 12.04 -0.63 -30.12
C ASN A 28 10.77 0.22 -29.86
N LYS A 29 9.58 -0.40 -29.80
CA LYS A 29 8.33 0.30 -29.44
C LYS A 29 7.91 -0.04 -28.03
N ALA A 30 7.65 0.96 -27.20
CA ALA A 30 7.17 0.76 -25.84
C ALA A 30 5.76 0.19 -25.81
N VAL A 31 5.59 -0.99 -25.22
CA VAL A 31 4.31 -1.70 -25.06
C VAL A 31 4.12 -2.16 -23.62
N LYS A 32 2.88 -2.26 -23.17
CA LYS A 32 2.55 -2.87 -21.87
C LYS A 32 2.49 -4.38 -22.04
N SER A 33 3.40 -5.12 -21.41
CA SER A 33 3.51 -6.58 -21.60
C SER A 33 2.26 -7.31 -21.10
N CYS A 34 1.61 -6.86 -20.04
CA CYS A 34 0.46 -7.52 -19.43
C CYS A 34 -0.78 -7.64 -20.35
N ILE A 35 -0.94 -6.74 -21.32
CA ILE A 35 -2.04 -6.75 -22.29
C ILE A 35 -1.58 -7.09 -23.72
N SER A 36 -0.33 -7.49 -23.88
CA SER A 36 0.22 -7.87 -25.19
C SER A 36 0.01 -9.36 -25.45
N ALA A 37 -0.82 -9.68 -26.43
CA ALA A 37 -1.05 -11.06 -26.82
C ALA A 37 0.25 -11.72 -27.34
N MET A 38 0.53 -12.96 -26.95
CA MET A 38 1.75 -13.70 -27.33
C MET A 38 1.95 -13.77 -28.85
N LYS A 39 0.87 -13.91 -29.62
CA LYS A 39 0.91 -13.90 -31.09
C LYS A 39 1.56 -12.63 -31.69
N ARG A 40 1.50 -11.50 -30.97
CA ARG A 40 2.14 -10.23 -31.39
C ARG A 40 3.64 -10.21 -31.13
N VAL A 41 4.12 -11.09 -30.26
CA VAL A 41 5.53 -11.16 -29.81
C VAL A 41 6.34 -12.15 -30.63
N GLU A 42 5.66 -13.08 -31.31
CA GLU A 42 6.30 -14.11 -32.13
C GLU A 42 7.20 -13.47 -33.19
N GLY A 43 8.45 -13.91 -33.28
CA GLY A 43 9.46 -13.43 -34.20
C GLY A 43 9.99 -12.02 -33.94
N LYS A 44 9.65 -11.41 -32.78
CA LYS A 44 10.05 -10.05 -32.42
C LYS A 44 11.04 -10.02 -31.28
N GLN A 45 11.83 -8.94 -31.26
CA GLN A 45 12.76 -8.69 -30.16
C GLN A 45 12.03 -8.02 -28.98
N VAL A 46 12.12 -8.63 -27.81
CA VAL A 46 11.67 -8.06 -26.54
C VAL A 46 12.88 -7.56 -25.76
N LEU A 47 12.85 -6.30 -25.35
CA LEU A 47 13.92 -5.69 -24.57
C LEU A 47 13.37 -5.13 -23.25
N THR A 48 14.04 -5.44 -22.14
CA THR A 48 13.76 -4.92 -20.80
C THR A 48 14.93 -4.09 -20.30
N THR A 49 14.85 -3.49 -19.11
CA THR A 49 15.94 -2.67 -18.58
C THR A 49 17.26 -3.44 -18.42
N GLU A 50 17.20 -4.75 -18.23
CA GLU A 50 18.38 -5.61 -18.12
C GLU A 50 19.19 -5.67 -19.41
N GLY A 51 18.51 -5.61 -20.56
CA GLY A 51 19.14 -5.67 -21.89
C GLY A 51 19.52 -4.33 -22.50
N LEU A 52 19.25 -3.20 -21.81
CA LEU A 52 19.65 -1.87 -22.30
C LEU A 52 21.17 -1.70 -22.31
N SER A 53 21.71 -0.91 -23.26
CA SER A 53 23.12 -0.54 -23.30
C SER A 53 23.60 -0.03 -21.94
N PRO A 54 24.62 -0.63 -21.32
CA PRO A 54 25.06 -0.28 -19.96
C PRO A 54 25.41 1.21 -19.80
N GLU A 55 26.12 1.78 -20.76
CA GLU A 55 26.54 3.19 -20.74
C GLU A 55 25.35 4.16 -20.75
N LYS A 56 24.45 3.99 -21.73
CA LYS A 56 23.27 4.83 -21.86
C LYS A 56 22.34 4.65 -20.65
N ARG A 57 22.13 3.40 -20.21
CA ARG A 57 21.33 3.09 -19.02
C ARG A 57 21.89 3.80 -17.78
N GLU A 58 23.21 3.76 -17.58
CA GLU A 58 23.85 4.40 -16.42
C GLU A 58 23.65 5.92 -16.45
N THR A 59 23.77 6.56 -17.61
CA THR A 59 23.49 7.99 -17.77
C THR A 59 22.06 8.35 -17.37
N VAL A 60 21.05 7.59 -17.83
CA VAL A 60 19.65 7.83 -17.46
C VAL A 60 19.41 7.58 -15.98
N VAL A 61 19.94 6.49 -15.43
CA VAL A 61 19.82 6.15 -14.02
C VAL A 61 20.46 7.24 -13.13
N ASN A 62 21.65 7.72 -13.48
CA ASN A 62 22.33 8.79 -12.74
C ASN A 62 21.53 10.10 -12.80
N ALA A 63 20.90 10.42 -13.95
CA ALA A 63 19.98 11.57 -14.04
C ALA A 63 18.79 11.43 -13.06
N PHE A 64 18.19 10.25 -12.99
CA PHE A 64 17.09 9.98 -12.03
C PHE A 64 17.55 10.06 -10.58
N MET A 65 18.74 9.59 -10.27
CA MET A 65 19.33 9.67 -8.93
C MET A 65 19.64 11.12 -8.54
N GLU A 66 20.26 11.88 -9.42
CA GLU A 66 20.66 13.28 -9.17
C GLU A 66 19.44 14.21 -9.00
N LYS A 67 18.44 14.08 -9.87
CA LYS A 67 17.24 14.93 -9.82
C LYS A 67 16.17 14.41 -8.84
N GLY A 68 16.37 13.22 -8.24
CA GLY A 68 15.38 12.59 -7.36
C GLY A 68 14.12 12.15 -8.11
N GLY A 69 14.27 11.64 -9.34
CA GLY A 69 13.18 11.16 -10.20
C GLY A 69 12.57 9.83 -9.75
N LEU A 70 13.07 9.23 -8.68
CA LEU A 70 12.51 8.02 -8.07
C LEU A 70 12.44 8.13 -6.54
N GLN A 71 11.45 7.46 -5.95
CA GLN A 71 11.33 7.26 -4.51
C GLN A 71 11.25 5.77 -4.21
N CYS A 72 10.05 5.15 -4.26
CA CYS A 72 9.93 3.71 -4.06
C CYS A 72 10.54 2.87 -5.20
N GLY A 73 10.66 3.41 -6.40
CA GLY A 73 11.28 2.78 -7.56
C GLY A 73 10.44 1.76 -8.31
N PHE A 74 9.26 1.38 -7.80
CA PHE A 74 8.43 0.32 -8.39
C PHE A 74 8.03 0.61 -9.85
N CYS A 75 7.63 1.85 -10.15
CA CYS A 75 7.26 2.28 -11.50
C CYS A 75 8.47 2.60 -12.40
N THR A 76 9.66 2.78 -11.83
CA THR A 76 10.80 3.38 -12.53
C THR A 76 11.29 2.55 -13.72
N PRO A 77 11.46 1.20 -13.63
CA PRO A 77 11.85 0.41 -14.80
C PRO A 77 10.88 0.56 -15.97
N GLY A 78 9.56 0.50 -15.70
CA GLY A 78 8.54 0.71 -16.72
C GLY A 78 8.56 2.12 -17.34
N ILE A 79 8.86 3.14 -16.53
CA ILE A 79 9.03 4.53 -16.99
C ILE A 79 10.27 4.64 -17.88
N LEU A 80 11.41 4.06 -17.49
CA LEU A 80 12.62 4.04 -18.31
C LEU A 80 12.37 3.42 -19.67
N MET A 81 11.71 2.24 -19.71
CA MET A 81 11.36 1.58 -20.96
C MET A 81 10.39 2.41 -21.81
N LYS A 82 9.50 3.19 -21.17
CA LYS A 82 8.55 4.06 -21.88
C LYS A 82 9.22 5.25 -22.57
N VAL A 83 10.16 5.87 -21.90
CA VAL A 83 10.85 7.05 -22.44
C VAL A 83 12.08 6.70 -23.29
N TRP A 84 12.57 5.46 -23.21
CA TRP A 84 13.78 5.03 -23.89
C TRP A 84 13.80 5.33 -25.40
N PRO A 85 12.72 5.06 -26.17
CA PRO A 85 12.70 5.36 -27.59
C PRO A 85 12.85 6.85 -27.93
N LEU A 86 12.61 7.76 -26.98
CA LEU A 86 12.81 9.19 -27.18
C LEU A 86 14.31 9.54 -27.22
N PHE A 87 15.13 8.85 -26.43
CA PHE A 87 16.58 9.04 -26.42
C PHE A 87 17.30 8.47 -27.65
N GLU A 88 16.62 7.62 -28.42
CA GLU A 88 17.16 7.04 -29.66
C GLU A 88 16.81 7.86 -30.91
N LYS A 89 16.02 8.93 -30.76
CA LYS A 89 15.66 9.82 -31.86
C LYS A 89 16.85 10.73 -32.23
N PRO A 90 17.02 11.09 -33.53
CA PRO A 90 18.01 12.05 -33.96
C PRO A 90 17.82 13.45 -33.36
N GLU A 91 16.54 13.85 -33.19
CA GLU A 91 16.15 15.14 -32.64
C GLU A 91 16.06 15.02 -31.11
N GLN A 92 16.61 16.03 -30.41
CA GLN A 92 16.51 16.08 -28.96
C GLN A 92 15.05 16.21 -28.53
N PRO A 93 14.55 15.30 -27.67
CA PRO A 93 13.18 15.40 -27.19
C PRO A 93 13.01 16.61 -26.26
N CYS A 94 11.90 17.32 -26.43
CA CYS A 94 11.52 18.42 -25.54
C CYS A 94 10.73 17.91 -24.31
N ARG A 95 10.46 18.81 -23.37
CA ARG A 95 9.74 18.49 -22.14
C ARG A 95 8.36 17.89 -22.41
N GLU A 96 7.64 18.42 -23.38
CA GLU A 96 6.31 18.01 -23.79
C GLU A 96 6.29 16.58 -24.34
N ASP A 97 7.36 16.14 -25.00
CA ASP A 97 7.48 14.77 -25.52
C ASP A 97 7.52 13.76 -24.34
N PHE A 98 8.27 14.07 -23.30
CA PHE A 98 8.32 13.23 -22.09
C PHE A 98 6.97 13.24 -21.35
N VAL A 99 6.32 14.40 -21.19
CA VAL A 99 5.00 14.50 -20.57
C VAL A 99 3.99 13.64 -21.34
N LYS A 100 3.93 13.75 -22.68
CA LYS A 100 3.05 12.92 -23.52
C LYS A 100 3.37 11.43 -23.38
N ALA A 101 4.64 11.05 -23.40
CA ALA A 101 5.03 9.65 -23.29
C ALA A 101 4.56 9.07 -21.95
N LEU A 102 4.68 9.81 -20.85
CA LEU A 102 4.38 9.36 -19.50
C LEU A 102 2.88 9.31 -19.14
N ASN A 103 1.99 9.84 -19.98
CA ASN A 103 0.54 9.78 -19.73
C ASN A 103 -0.04 8.37 -19.57
N SER A 104 0.68 7.34 -20.00
CA SER A 104 0.29 5.93 -19.87
C SER A 104 1.00 5.18 -18.74
N ASN A 105 1.77 5.88 -17.91
CA ASN A 105 2.47 5.33 -16.76
C ASN A 105 1.99 6.03 -15.49
N LEU A 106 1.86 5.28 -14.40
CA LEU A 106 1.48 5.81 -13.10
C LEU A 106 2.68 5.83 -12.15
N CYS A 107 2.75 6.90 -11.38
CA CYS A 107 3.64 7.02 -10.22
C CYS A 107 2.88 7.72 -9.09
N ARG A 108 2.80 7.09 -7.92
CA ARG A 108 2.10 7.66 -6.76
C ARG A 108 3.00 8.52 -5.87
N CYS A 109 4.34 8.37 -5.99
CA CYS A 109 5.30 8.99 -5.07
C CYS A 109 5.75 10.40 -5.49
N THR A 110 6.04 10.63 -6.80
CA THR A 110 6.88 11.74 -7.25
C THR A 110 6.13 12.95 -7.78
N GLY A 111 4.84 12.81 -8.12
CA GLY A 111 4.08 13.85 -8.82
C GLY A 111 4.61 14.17 -10.23
N PHE A 112 5.44 13.30 -10.82
CA PHE A 112 6.02 13.34 -12.18
C PHE A 112 7.04 14.46 -12.44
N LYS A 113 7.00 15.60 -11.76
CA LYS A 113 7.89 16.74 -12.05
C LYS A 113 9.35 16.32 -12.11
N LYS A 114 9.87 15.67 -11.05
CA LYS A 114 11.24 15.22 -10.98
C LYS A 114 11.58 14.09 -11.97
N ILE A 115 10.59 13.27 -12.35
CA ILE A 115 10.77 12.27 -13.42
C ILE A 115 11.04 12.96 -14.74
N VAL A 116 10.23 13.95 -15.12
CA VAL A 116 10.41 14.71 -16.35
C VAL A 116 11.72 15.50 -16.32
N ASP A 117 12.07 16.12 -15.18
CA ASP A 117 13.34 16.83 -15.00
C ASP A 117 14.55 15.88 -15.18
N SER A 118 14.44 14.62 -14.70
CA SER A 118 15.46 13.58 -14.90
C SER A 118 15.60 13.18 -16.38
N CYS A 119 14.46 13.02 -17.07
CA CYS A 119 14.48 12.71 -18.50
C CYS A 119 15.12 13.84 -19.33
N MET A 120 14.81 15.08 -19.03
CA MET A 120 15.44 16.25 -19.68
C MET A 120 16.94 16.27 -19.43
N HIS A 121 17.37 16.05 -18.18
CA HIS A 121 18.79 16.02 -17.81
C HIS A 121 19.57 14.92 -18.55
N ALA A 122 18.96 13.73 -18.70
CA ALA A 122 19.57 12.67 -19.51
C ALA A 122 19.63 13.02 -21.00
N ALA A 123 18.58 13.65 -21.56
CA ALA A 123 18.54 14.08 -22.96
C ALA A 123 19.62 15.13 -23.25
N ASP A 124 19.81 16.11 -22.36
CA ASP A 124 20.86 17.12 -22.47
C ASP A 124 22.26 16.49 -22.46
N ALA A 125 22.47 15.48 -21.61
CA ALA A 125 23.74 14.75 -21.56
C ALA A 125 24.02 13.98 -22.85
N PHE A 126 23.02 13.31 -23.41
CA PHE A 126 23.15 12.59 -24.68
C PHE A 126 23.45 13.55 -25.85
N GLN A 127 22.79 14.70 -25.90
CA GLN A 127 23.08 15.72 -26.92
C GLN A 127 24.50 16.23 -26.86
N GLN A 128 25.07 16.35 -25.63
CA GLN A 128 26.42 16.80 -25.41
C GLN A 128 27.47 15.68 -25.54
N GLY A 129 27.04 14.45 -25.84
CA GLY A 129 27.94 13.29 -25.86
C GLY A 129 28.59 12.97 -24.51
N LYS A 130 27.94 13.38 -23.40
CA LYS A 130 28.43 13.20 -22.03
C LYS A 130 27.81 12.02 -21.34
N GLN A 131 28.64 11.29 -20.60
CA GLN A 131 28.13 10.32 -19.62
C GLN A 131 27.94 11.03 -18.27
N LEU A 132 26.74 10.93 -17.69
CA LEU A 132 26.49 11.48 -16.37
C LEU A 132 27.13 10.60 -15.29
N THR A 133 27.85 11.25 -14.39
CA THR A 133 28.33 10.65 -13.14
C THR A 133 27.76 11.40 -11.96
N LEU A 134 27.52 10.70 -10.86
CA LEU A 134 27.03 11.35 -9.65
C LEU A 134 28.10 12.31 -9.11
N PRO A 135 27.70 13.49 -8.61
CA PRO A 135 28.63 14.43 -8.00
C PRO A 135 29.28 13.84 -6.74
N ALA A 136 30.48 14.29 -6.41
CA ALA A 136 31.07 14.01 -5.11
C ALA A 136 30.25 14.73 -4.01
N TYR A 137 29.86 14.00 -3.00
CA TYR A 137 29.09 14.56 -1.87
C TYR A 137 30.04 14.93 -0.73
N SER A 138 29.80 16.09 -0.12
CA SER A 138 30.64 16.60 0.98
C SER A 138 30.28 15.96 2.32
N GLY A 139 29.10 15.34 2.45
CA GLY A 139 28.53 14.84 3.69
C GLY A 139 28.00 15.93 4.62
N LYS A 140 27.91 17.17 4.13
CA LYS A 140 27.41 18.33 4.90
C LYS A 140 25.91 18.52 4.72
N LEU A 141 25.31 19.28 5.62
CA LEU A 141 23.92 19.73 5.48
C LEU A 141 23.77 20.52 4.17
N GLY A 142 22.72 20.21 3.42
CA GLY A 142 22.45 20.81 2.11
C GLY A 142 22.85 19.95 0.90
N ASP A 143 23.61 18.88 1.09
CA ASP A 143 23.87 17.90 0.03
C ASP A 143 22.59 17.16 -0.36
N SER A 144 22.30 17.08 -1.65
CA SER A 144 21.19 16.27 -2.21
C SER A 144 21.67 14.84 -2.44
N LEU A 145 21.74 14.05 -1.37
CA LEU A 145 22.14 12.65 -1.47
C LEU A 145 21.09 11.80 -2.19
N PRO A 146 21.46 10.91 -3.12
CA PRO A 146 20.54 9.94 -3.68
C PRO A 146 20.16 8.91 -2.62
N LYS A 147 18.97 8.33 -2.77
CA LYS A 147 18.55 7.19 -1.95
C LYS A 147 19.56 6.04 -2.13
N TYR A 148 19.95 5.38 -1.02
CA TYR A 148 21.06 4.40 -1.00
C TYR A 148 20.91 3.23 -1.99
N ASP A 149 19.66 2.78 -2.27
CA ASP A 149 19.36 1.66 -3.18
C ASP A 149 18.84 2.10 -4.56
N SER A 150 18.85 3.40 -4.86
CA SER A 150 18.23 3.99 -6.05
C SER A 150 18.70 3.37 -7.36
N LYS A 151 19.98 3.04 -7.50
CA LYS A 151 20.52 2.40 -8.73
C LYS A 151 19.87 1.04 -8.97
N ARG A 152 19.75 0.20 -7.94
CA ARG A 152 19.14 -1.12 -8.04
C ARG A 152 17.64 -1.04 -8.31
N LEU A 153 16.94 -0.07 -7.68
CA LEU A 153 15.53 0.20 -7.90
C LEU A 153 15.26 0.69 -9.32
N ALA A 154 16.04 1.68 -9.80
CA ALA A 154 15.86 2.26 -11.13
C ALA A 154 16.09 1.23 -12.25
N THR A 155 17.07 0.36 -12.10
CA THR A 155 17.38 -0.69 -13.08
C THR A 155 16.49 -1.93 -12.98
N GLY A 156 15.63 -2.02 -11.96
CA GLY A 156 14.79 -3.18 -11.71
C GLY A 156 15.49 -4.37 -11.05
N HIS A 157 16.76 -4.24 -10.65
CA HIS A 157 17.53 -5.30 -9.99
C HIS A 157 17.26 -5.44 -8.48
N ALA A 158 16.51 -4.54 -7.87
CA ALA A 158 16.04 -4.69 -6.51
C ALA A 158 14.80 -5.60 -6.51
N PRO A 159 14.84 -6.79 -5.89
CA PRO A 159 13.67 -7.65 -5.80
C PRO A 159 12.68 -7.08 -4.79
N TYR A 160 11.43 -6.95 -5.19
CA TYR A 160 10.30 -6.79 -4.29
C TYR A 160 9.82 -8.16 -3.81
N VAL A 161 8.91 -8.22 -2.83
CA VAL A 161 8.46 -9.52 -2.29
C VAL A 161 7.92 -10.44 -3.38
N ALA A 162 7.14 -9.90 -4.30
CA ALA A 162 6.56 -10.67 -5.41
C ALA A 162 7.59 -11.18 -6.44
N ASP A 163 8.84 -10.73 -6.36
CA ASP A 163 9.94 -11.20 -7.23
C ASP A 163 10.73 -12.36 -6.61
N VAL A 164 10.51 -12.67 -5.33
CA VAL A 164 11.24 -13.73 -4.62
C VAL A 164 10.58 -15.08 -4.89
N GLU A 165 11.36 -16.03 -5.33
CA GLU A 165 10.93 -17.40 -5.58
C GLU A 165 11.77 -18.36 -4.72
N LEU A 166 11.11 -19.25 -3.99
CA LEU A 166 11.74 -20.30 -3.19
C LEU A 166 11.28 -21.66 -3.68
N GLU A 167 12.14 -22.66 -3.56
CA GLU A 167 11.83 -24.04 -3.93
C GLU A 167 10.67 -24.57 -3.07
N GLY A 168 9.70 -25.22 -3.70
CA GLY A 168 8.54 -25.80 -3.03
C GLY A 168 7.55 -24.75 -2.47
N MET A 169 7.65 -23.48 -2.93
CA MET A 169 6.78 -22.41 -2.49
C MET A 169 5.33 -22.66 -2.89
N LEU A 170 4.44 -22.44 -1.92
CA LEU A 170 2.99 -22.45 -2.08
C LEU A 170 2.45 -21.03 -2.20
N HIS A 171 1.19 -20.92 -2.62
CA HIS A 171 0.49 -19.65 -2.83
C HIS A 171 -0.79 -19.60 -2.03
N GLY A 172 -1.01 -18.49 -1.32
CA GLY A 172 -2.23 -18.24 -0.56
C GLY A 172 -3.13 -17.23 -1.26
N ALA A 173 -4.44 -17.49 -1.24
CA ALA A 173 -5.49 -16.56 -1.63
C ALA A 173 -6.49 -16.38 -0.47
N LEU A 174 -6.97 -15.16 -0.24
CA LEU A 174 -7.83 -14.80 0.88
C LEU A 174 -9.31 -14.79 0.45
N LYS A 175 -10.20 -15.41 1.24
CA LYS A 175 -11.65 -15.22 1.13
C LYS A 175 -12.01 -14.01 1.95
N PHE A 176 -12.45 -12.95 1.29
CA PHE A 176 -12.98 -11.74 1.91
C PHE A 176 -14.48 -11.86 2.17
N SER A 177 -14.98 -10.99 3.04
CA SER A 177 -16.41 -10.84 3.25
C SER A 177 -17.12 -10.33 2.00
N ASP A 178 -18.29 -10.91 1.71
CA ASP A 178 -19.13 -10.48 0.59
C ASP A 178 -20.02 -9.27 0.97
N HIS A 179 -20.08 -8.91 2.27
CA HIS A 179 -20.92 -7.84 2.80
C HIS A 179 -20.15 -6.89 3.71
N PRO A 180 -20.46 -5.59 3.69
CA PRO A 180 -19.79 -4.60 4.55
C PRO A 180 -20.12 -4.78 6.03
N ARG A 181 -21.25 -5.41 6.38
CA ARG A 181 -21.61 -5.85 7.71
C ARG A 181 -22.56 -7.02 7.64
N ALA A 182 -22.18 -8.13 8.22
CA ALA A 182 -22.99 -9.34 8.31
C ALA A 182 -22.50 -10.23 9.45
N LYS A 183 -23.40 -11.02 10.03
CA LYS A 183 -23.00 -12.13 10.90
C LYS A 183 -22.70 -13.35 10.05
N VAL A 184 -21.55 -13.97 10.25
CA VAL A 184 -21.17 -15.21 9.57
C VAL A 184 -21.87 -16.37 10.24
N LEU A 185 -22.79 -17.04 9.53
CA LEU A 185 -23.55 -18.17 10.07
C LEU A 185 -22.81 -19.49 9.86
N SER A 186 -22.23 -19.68 8.67
CA SER A 186 -21.42 -20.87 8.35
C SER A 186 -20.42 -20.57 7.23
N ILE A 187 -19.34 -21.35 7.17
CA ILE A 187 -18.34 -21.30 6.11
C ILE A 187 -18.17 -22.73 5.57
N ASP A 188 -18.63 -22.99 4.35
CA ASP A 188 -18.48 -24.29 3.69
C ASP A 188 -17.21 -24.30 2.83
N LEU A 189 -16.26 -25.13 3.23
CA LEU A 189 -14.94 -25.31 2.60
C LEU A 189 -14.89 -26.54 1.68
N SER A 190 -15.96 -27.33 1.58
CA SER A 190 -15.95 -28.64 0.97
C SER A 190 -15.57 -28.62 -0.51
N GLU A 191 -16.18 -27.75 -1.31
CA GLU A 191 -15.89 -27.61 -2.72
C GLU A 191 -14.49 -27.04 -2.96
N ALA A 192 -14.08 -26.05 -2.18
CA ALA A 192 -12.76 -25.43 -2.26
C ALA A 192 -11.65 -26.44 -1.89
N GLY A 193 -11.86 -27.24 -0.84
CA GLY A 193 -10.93 -28.29 -0.40
C GLY A 193 -10.74 -29.41 -1.41
N GLY A 194 -11.74 -29.69 -2.24
CA GLY A 194 -11.66 -30.67 -3.34
C GLY A 194 -11.01 -30.14 -4.62
N HIS A 195 -10.61 -28.87 -4.70
CA HIS A 195 -10.00 -28.30 -5.89
C HIS A 195 -8.55 -28.78 -6.07
N SER A 196 -8.20 -29.11 -7.33
CA SER A 196 -6.86 -29.61 -7.66
C SER A 196 -5.78 -28.62 -7.25
N GLY A 197 -4.72 -29.13 -6.62
CA GLY A 197 -3.57 -28.34 -6.19
C GLY A 197 -3.76 -27.64 -4.84
N VAL A 198 -4.94 -27.72 -4.19
CA VAL A 198 -5.14 -27.20 -2.84
C VAL A 198 -4.42 -28.10 -1.84
N GLU A 199 -3.53 -27.50 -1.04
CA GLU A 199 -2.79 -28.19 0.03
C GLU A 199 -3.56 -28.10 1.37
N ARG A 200 -4.11 -26.92 1.67
CA ARG A 200 -4.88 -26.67 2.90
C ARG A 200 -5.71 -25.41 2.80
N ILE A 201 -6.83 -25.39 3.51
CA ILE A 201 -7.60 -24.17 3.81
C ILE A 201 -7.49 -23.93 5.31
N LEU A 202 -7.19 -22.70 5.71
CA LEU A 202 -7.07 -22.28 7.11
C LEU A 202 -8.16 -21.26 7.42
N THR A 203 -8.69 -21.36 8.63
CA THR A 203 -9.70 -20.45 9.20
C THR A 203 -9.21 -19.86 10.53
N SER A 204 -10.03 -19.11 11.21
CA SER A 204 -9.76 -18.57 12.55
C SER A 204 -9.41 -19.66 13.58
N GLU A 205 -9.94 -20.88 13.41
CA GLU A 205 -9.69 -22.03 14.31
C GLU A 205 -8.25 -22.53 14.25
N ASP A 206 -7.54 -22.28 13.13
CA ASP A 206 -6.15 -22.68 12.93
C ASP A 206 -5.15 -21.73 13.61
N ILE A 207 -5.58 -20.58 14.16
CA ILE A 207 -4.70 -19.59 14.79
C ILE A 207 -4.30 -20.04 16.20
N PRO A 208 -3.01 -20.35 16.44
CA PRO A 208 -2.60 -20.90 17.73
C PRO A 208 -2.50 -19.85 18.85
N GLY A 209 -2.45 -18.57 18.50
CA GLY A 209 -2.24 -17.47 19.46
C GLY A 209 -3.32 -16.41 19.40
N ALA A 210 -2.92 -15.15 19.37
CA ALA A 210 -3.87 -14.03 19.34
C ALA A 210 -4.55 -13.91 17.97
N ARG A 211 -5.89 -13.83 17.96
CA ARG A 211 -6.67 -13.66 16.75
C ARG A 211 -6.77 -12.21 16.27
N HIS A 212 -6.48 -11.25 17.14
CA HIS A 212 -6.61 -9.82 16.86
C HIS A 212 -5.25 -9.14 16.76
N THR A 213 -5.16 -8.20 15.84
CA THR A 213 -3.99 -7.35 15.58
C THR A 213 -4.36 -5.88 15.67
N GLY A 214 -3.38 -5.00 15.52
CA GLY A 214 -3.51 -3.55 15.56
C GLY A 214 -2.31 -2.92 16.23
N LEU A 215 -1.96 -1.70 15.85
CA LEU A 215 -0.75 -1.03 16.35
C LEU A 215 -0.88 -0.55 17.79
N ILE A 216 -2.02 0.05 18.15
CA ILE A 216 -2.30 0.57 19.50
C ILE A 216 -3.46 -0.18 20.11
N VAL A 217 -4.58 -0.26 19.40
CA VAL A 217 -5.76 -1.04 19.80
C VAL A 217 -5.76 -2.32 18.97
N GLN A 218 -5.68 -3.46 19.64
CA GLN A 218 -5.67 -4.78 19.00
C GLN A 218 -7.10 -5.28 18.86
N ASP A 219 -7.85 -4.71 17.92
CA ASP A 219 -9.27 -5.01 17.69
C ASP A 219 -9.57 -5.53 16.28
N TRP A 220 -8.56 -5.64 15.42
CA TRP A 220 -8.70 -6.12 14.05
C TRP A 220 -8.42 -7.62 13.98
N PRO A 221 -9.44 -8.47 13.72
CA PRO A 221 -9.25 -9.91 13.62
C PRO A 221 -8.43 -10.28 12.38
N LEU A 222 -7.52 -11.23 12.51
CA LEU A 222 -6.80 -11.80 11.37
C LEU A 222 -7.75 -12.53 10.43
N MET A 223 -8.69 -13.30 11.01
CA MET A 223 -9.79 -13.95 10.32
C MET A 223 -11.01 -13.93 11.23
N ILE A 224 -12.19 -13.67 10.62
CA ILE A 224 -13.50 -13.69 11.28
C ILE A 224 -13.91 -15.13 11.57
N GLU A 225 -14.41 -15.38 12.76
CA GLU A 225 -14.93 -16.69 13.18
C GLU A 225 -16.41 -16.85 12.83
N THR A 226 -16.83 -18.09 12.62
CA THR A 226 -18.26 -18.42 12.51
C THR A 226 -19.01 -17.95 13.77
N GLY A 227 -20.09 -17.19 13.59
CA GLY A 227 -20.85 -16.56 14.65
C GLY A 227 -20.47 -15.10 14.93
N GLU A 228 -19.33 -14.61 14.45
CA GLU A 228 -18.90 -13.21 14.55
C GLU A 228 -19.47 -12.34 13.43
N GLU A 229 -19.40 -11.02 13.61
CA GLU A 229 -19.82 -10.03 12.62
C GLU A 229 -18.61 -9.52 11.82
N THR A 230 -18.75 -9.48 10.49
CA THR A 230 -17.87 -8.68 9.62
C THR A 230 -18.22 -7.20 9.77
N ARG A 231 -17.22 -6.32 9.63
CA ARG A 231 -17.38 -4.87 9.82
C ARG A 231 -17.00 -4.04 8.59
N TYR A 232 -16.36 -4.68 7.60
CA TYR A 232 -16.10 -4.11 6.28
C TYR A 232 -15.81 -5.22 5.27
N ILE A 233 -15.80 -4.89 3.98
CA ILE A 233 -15.60 -5.86 2.89
C ILE A 233 -14.20 -6.47 2.82
N GLY A 234 -13.23 -5.91 3.55
CA GLY A 234 -11.86 -6.41 3.62
C GLY A 234 -11.61 -7.41 4.76
N ASP A 235 -12.64 -7.75 5.55
CA ASP A 235 -12.55 -8.79 6.56
C ASP A 235 -12.28 -10.15 5.91
N VAL A 236 -11.28 -10.86 6.42
CA VAL A 236 -10.88 -12.17 5.90
C VAL A 236 -11.60 -13.27 6.68
N LEU A 237 -12.10 -14.28 5.97
CA LEU A 237 -12.81 -15.44 6.54
C LEU A 237 -11.97 -16.71 6.50
N ALA A 238 -11.15 -16.87 5.45
CA ALA A 238 -10.31 -18.03 5.26
C ALA A 238 -9.12 -17.71 4.34
N ILE A 239 -8.08 -18.52 4.40
CA ILE A 239 -7.00 -18.55 3.41
C ILE A 239 -6.94 -19.92 2.75
N VAL A 240 -7.00 -19.96 1.43
CA VAL A 240 -6.72 -21.17 0.63
C VAL A 240 -5.24 -21.18 0.25
N VAL A 241 -4.54 -22.26 0.56
CA VAL A 241 -3.14 -22.46 0.19
C VAL A 241 -3.05 -23.57 -0.86
N ALA A 242 -2.42 -23.27 -2.00
CA ALA A 242 -2.31 -24.20 -3.13
C ALA A 242 -0.89 -24.18 -3.74
N ASP A 243 -0.62 -25.14 -4.63
CA ASP A 243 0.64 -25.29 -5.35
C ASP A 243 0.94 -24.14 -6.33
N THR A 244 -0.11 -23.47 -6.82
CA THR A 244 0.01 -22.32 -7.72
C THR A 244 -0.94 -21.19 -7.28
N GLU A 245 -0.58 -19.95 -7.61
CA GLU A 245 -1.45 -18.80 -7.39
C GLU A 245 -2.80 -18.95 -8.10
N LYS A 246 -2.78 -19.51 -9.31
CA LYS A 246 -4.01 -19.78 -10.07
C LYS A 246 -4.95 -20.71 -9.32
N ASN A 247 -4.44 -21.86 -8.86
CA ASN A 247 -5.25 -22.85 -8.14
C ASN A 247 -5.79 -22.27 -6.81
N ALA A 248 -4.97 -21.49 -6.07
CA ALA A 248 -5.43 -20.82 -4.85
C ALA A 248 -6.59 -19.85 -5.14
N ARG A 249 -6.46 -19.02 -6.21
CA ARG A 249 -7.49 -18.03 -6.60
C ARG A 249 -8.76 -18.69 -7.15
N GLU A 250 -8.65 -19.79 -7.88
CA GLU A 250 -9.82 -20.53 -8.37
C GLU A 250 -10.54 -21.24 -7.22
N ALA A 251 -9.80 -21.81 -6.28
CA ALA A 251 -10.37 -22.52 -5.14
C ALA A 251 -11.05 -21.58 -4.14
N VAL A 252 -10.47 -20.39 -3.86
CA VAL A 252 -11.06 -19.44 -2.91
C VAL A 252 -12.45 -18.96 -3.35
N GLN A 253 -12.74 -18.92 -4.66
CA GLN A 253 -14.05 -18.56 -5.20
C GLN A 253 -15.12 -19.62 -4.94
N LYS A 254 -14.71 -20.83 -4.55
CA LYS A 254 -15.61 -21.97 -4.27
C LYS A 254 -16.01 -22.04 -2.78
N ILE A 255 -15.41 -21.22 -1.93
CA ILE A 255 -15.84 -21.11 -0.53
C ILE A 255 -17.20 -20.44 -0.49
N GLN A 256 -18.18 -21.15 0.07
CA GLN A 256 -19.53 -20.64 0.27
C GLN A 256 -19.69 -20.18 1.72
N VAL A 257 -20.33 -19.05 1.91
CA VAL A 257 -20.56 -18.47 3.23
C VAL A 257 -22.01 -18.07 3.37
N ASP A 258 -22.65 -18.54 4.42
CA ASP A 258 -24.00 -18.11 4.79
C ASP A 258 -23.92 -16.92 5.75
N TYR A 259 -24.69 -15.89 5.45
CA TYR A 259 -24.70 -14.65 6.21
C TYR A 259 -26.10 -14.24 6.67
N GLU A 260 -26.16 -13.66 7.86
CA GLU A 260 -27.24 -12.76 8.25
C GLU A 260 -26.77 -11.32 7.95
N VAL A 261 -27.30 -10.72 6.88
CA VAL A 261 -26.87 -9.39 6.44
C VAL A 261 -27.43 -8.33 7.39
N LEU A 262 -26.53 -7.47 7.87
CA LEU A 262 -26.84 -6.42 8.84
C LEU A 262 -26.70 -5.03 8.20
N THR A 263 -27.39 -4.04 8.78
CA THR A 263 -27.29 -2.65 8.33
C THR A 263 -25.89 -2.09 8.63
N PRO A 264 -25.12 -1.65 7.61
CA PRO A 264 -23.81 -1.04 7.85
C PRO A 264 -23.95 0.36 8.43
N VAL A 265 -22.96 0.79 9.23
CA VAL A 265 -22.86 2.14 9.77
C VAL A 265 -21.77 2.88 9.01
N THR A 266 -22.16 3.81 8.14
CA THR A 266 -21.25 4.48 7.19
C THR A 266 -21.15 6.00 7.37
N ASP A 267 -22.00 6.59 8.22
CA ASP A 267 -21.99 8.01 8.55
C ASP A 267 -21.52 8.19 9.99
N PRO A 268 -20.40 8.89 10.25
CA PRO A 268 -19.85 9.07 11.58
C PRO A 268 -20.72 9.95 12.50
N LYS A 269 -21.52 10.86 11.95
CA LYS A 269 -22.46 11.69 12.76
C LYS A 269 -23.64 10.82 13.22
N LEU A 270 -24.23 10.06 12.31
CA LEU A 270 -25.30 9.13 12.64
C LEU A 270 -24.83 8.01 13.59
N ALA A 271 -23.57 7.58 13.46
CA ALA A 271 -22.97 6.58 14.35
C ALA A 271 -23.00 6.98 15.83
N LEU A 272 -22.95 8.29 16.13
CA LEU A 272 -23.01 8.82 17.50
C LEU A 272 -24.43 8.94 18.05
N GLU A 273 -25.46 8.77 17.22
CA GLU A 273 -26.86 8.80 17.66
C GLU A 273 -27.25 7.52 18.41
N GLY A 274 -28.01 7.65 19.48
CA GLY A 274 -28.45 6.51 20.30
C GLY A 274 -29.31 5.46 19.56
N SER A 275 -29.85 5.81 18.38
CA SER A 275 -30.61 4.93 17.49
C SER A 275 -29.75 4.12 16.53
N SER A 276 -28.47 4.46 16.39
CA SER A 276 -27.55 3.79 15.47
C SER A 276 -27.19 2.39 15.96
N PRO A 277 -27.09 1.39 15.06
CA PRO A 277 -26.58 0.08 15.42
C PRO A 277 -25.17 0.18 16.00
N GLN A 278 -24.89 -0.54 17.07
CA GLN A 278 -23.54 -0.62 17.62
C GLN A 278 -22.67 -1.53 16.76
N VAL A 279 -21.49 -1.03 16.38
CA VAL A 279 -20.49 -1.78 15.60
C VAL A 279 -19.50 -2.52 16.51
N HIS A 280 -19.24 -1.98 17.70
CA HIS A 280 -18.37 -2.56 18.71
C HIS A 280 -19.08 -2.72 20.05
N SER A 281 -18.64 -3.67 20.87
CA SER A 281 -19.23 -3.95 22.19
C SER A 281 -19.21 -2.75 23.14
N LYS A 282 -18.29 -1.80 22.94
CA LYS A 282 -18.18 -0.56 23.72
C LYS A 282 -18.93 0.63 23.09
N GLY A 283 -19.69 0.40 22.01
CA GLY A 283 -20.39 1.43 21.25
C GLY A 283 -19.56 1.97 20.06
N ASN A 284 -20.09 3.02 19.44
CA ASN A 284 -19.50 3.60 18.22
C ASN A 284 -18.51 4.76 18.49
N LEU A 285 -18.48 5.31 19.72
CA LEU A 285 -17.51 6.33 20.11
C LEU A 285 -16.20 5.64 20.55
N LEU A 286 -15.15 5.82 19.78
CA LEU A 286 -13.82 5.27 20.10
C LEU A 286 -13.09 6.09 21.14
N SER A 287 -13.04 7.40 20.95
CA SER A 287 -12.32 8.32 21.84
C SER A 287 -12.87 9.74 21.69
N ASP A 288 -12.65 10.53 22.73
CA ASP A 288 -12.92 11.96 22.79
C ASP A 288 -11.67 12.70 23.23
N ALA A 289 -11.42 13.88 22.67
CA ALA A 289 -10.25 14.68 23.00
C ALA A 289 -10.67 16.17 23.03
N GLU A 290 -10.42 16.83 24.15
CA GLU A 290 -10.80 18.20 24.37
C GLU A 290 -9.59 19.04 24.73
N ILE A 291 -9.46 20.23 24.11
CA ILE A 291 -8.39 21.18 24.37
C ILE A 291 -9.00 22.56 24.59
N HIS A 292 -8.78 23.10 25.78
CA HIS A 292 -9.19 24.46 26.13
C HIS A 292 -7.97 25.33 26.39
N ARG A 293 -8.01 26.55 25.86
CA ARG A 293 -6.99 27.57 26.10
C ARG A 293 -7.62 28.95 26.09
N GLY A 294 -7.39 29.72 27.13
CA GLY A 294 -7.93 31.07 27.25
C GLY A 294 -9.42 31.12 27.54
N ASP A 295 -10.03 32.27 27.30
CA ASP A 295 -11.45 32.56 27.51
C ASP A 295 -12.12 32.81 26.15
N LEU A 296 -12.74 31.80 25.62
CA LEU A 296 -13.37 31.77 24.29
C LEU A 296 -14.49 32.83 24.18
N GLU A 297 -15.36 32.94 25.21
CA GLU A 297 -16.52 33.85 25.18
C GLU A 297 -16.09 35.30 25.23
N ASN A 298 -15.12 35.66 26.06
CA ASN A 298 -14.55 37.00 26.11
C ASN A 298 -13.83 37.35 24.79
N ALA A 299 -13.06 36.42 24.22
CA ALA A 299 -12.39 36.61 22.93
C ALA A 299 -13.39 36.81 21.79
N ARG A 300 -14.50 36.05 21.78
CA ARG A 300 -15.59 36.17 20.81
C ARG A 300 -16.25 37.54 20.87
N GLN A 301 -16.57 38.05 22.09
CA GLN A 301 -17.16 39.36 22.28
C GLN A 301 -16.25 40.51 21.83
N LYS A 302 -14.94 40.33 21.92
CA LYS A 302 -13.94 41.31 21.50
C LYS A 302 -13.59 41.29 20.03
N SER A 303 -14.10 40.31 19.30
CA SER A 303 -13.84 40.17 17.86
C SER A 303 -14.63 41.18 17.05
N ALA A 304 -13.96 41.85 16.11
CA ALA A 304 -14.60 42.76 15.17
C ALA A 304 -15.29 42.01 14.03
N PHE A 305 -14.73 40.84 13.65
CA PHE A 305 -15.26 39.98 12.61
C PHE A 305 -15.23 38.54 13.08
N ILE A 306 -16.27 37.79 12.75
CA ILE A 306 -16.40 36.37 13.04
C ILE A 306 -16.81 35.68 11.75
N SER A 307 -16.16 34.55 11.44
CA SER A 307 -16.48 33.68 10.32
C SER A 307 -16.60 32.23 10.81
N SER A 308 -17.59 31.54 10.31
CA SER A 308 -17.78 30.11 10.60
C SER A 308 -18.02 29.30 9.32
N GLY A 309 -17.68 28.04 9.35
CA GLY A 309 -17.91 27.13 8.23
C GLY A 309 -17.71 25.66 8.62
N THR A 310 -18.38 24.80 7.89
CA THR A 310 -18.20 23.34 7.95
C THR A 310 -17.30 22.88 6.83
N TYR A 311 -16.27 22.10 7.16
CA TYR A 311 -15.29 21.56 6.23
C TYR A 311 -15.25 20.05 6.36
N SER A 312 -15.03 19.36 5.24
CA SER A 312 -14.89 17.91 5.24
C SER A 312 -13.69 17.47 4.43
N THR A 313 -12.99 16.47 4.92
CA THR A 313 -11.98 15.77 4.16
C THR A 313 -12.51 14.39 3.77
N GLN A 314 -12.27 13.98 2.53
CA GLN A 314 -12.70 12.66 2.08
C GLN A 314 -11.77 11.55 2.59
N ARG A 315 -12.29 10.33 2.64
CA ARG A 315 -11.50 9.11 2.74
C ARG A 315 -10.60 9.01 1.50
N ILE A 316 -9.30 8.78 1.69
CA ILE A 316 -8.35 8.69 0.58
C ILE A 316 -7.73 7.30 0.52
N GLU A 317 -7.82 6.71 -0.67
CA GLU A 317 -7.08 5.52 -1.06
C GLU A 317 -5.59 5.85 -1.29
N HIS A 318 -4.69 5.11 -0.66
CA HIS A 318 -3.25 5.29 -0.80
C HIS A 318 -2.78 4.99 -2.21
N ALA A 319 -3.33 3.94 -2.83
CA ALA A 319 -3.03 3.50 -4.19
C ALA A 319 -1.52 3.37 -4.45
N PHE A 320 -0.79 2.82 -3.48
CA PHE A 320 0.62 2.49 -3.68
C PHE A 320 0.77 1.52 -4.85
N MET A 321 1.85 1.67 -5.61
CA MET A 321 2.01 0.92 -6.87
C MET A 321 2.22 -0.58 -6.64
N GLU A 322 2.93 -0.96 -5.59
CA GLU A 322 3.07 -2.35 -5.15
C GLU A 322 1.93 -2.73 -4.21
N MET A 323 1.08 -3.67 -4.64
CA MET A 323 0.03 -4.25 -3.79
C MET A 323 0.65 -5.05 -2.64
N GLU A 324 -0.14 -5.36 -1.63
CA GLU A 324 0.32 -6.16 -0.48
C GLU A 324 0.79 -7.53 -0.96
N CYS A 325 1.98 -7.88 -0.53
CA CYS A 325 2.59 -9.17 -0.78
C CYS A 325 3.49 -9.55 0.40
N CYS A 326 3.36 -10.76 0.87
CA CYS A 326 4.24 -11.34 1.88
C CYS A 326 4.64 -12.74 1.47
N LEU A 327 5.90 -13.08 1.72
CA LEU A 327 6.42 -14.44 1.63
C LEU A 327 6.95 -14.84 3.01
N ALA A 328 6.40 -15.90 3.57
CA ALA A 328 6.90 -16.49 4.81
C ALA A 328 7.47 -17.88 4.54
N THR A 329 8.51 -18.25 5.28
CA THR A 329 9.15 -19.56 5.16
C THR A 329 9.49 -20.11 6.55
N PRO A 330 9.48 -21.43 6.74
CA PRO A 330 9.98 -22.01 7.98
C PRO A 330 11.42 -21.59 8.26
N TRP A 331 11.71 -21.25 9.49
CA TRP A 331 13.06 -20.89 9.95
C TRP A 331 13.26 -21.42 11.36
N GLU A 332 14.20 -22.34 11.53
CA GLU A 332 14.40 -23.05 12.80
C GLU A 332 13.06 -23.62 13.36
N GLN A 333 12.65 -23.20 14.56
CA GLN A 333 11.36 -23.57 15.15
C GLN A 333 10.26 -22.52 14.95
N GLY A 334 10.49 -21.54 14.09
CA GLY A 334 9.60 -20.43 13.83
C GLY A 334 9.46 -20.11 12.35
N VAL A 335 9.45 -18.82 12.01
CA VAL A 335 9.25 -18.32 10.64
C VAL A 335 10.19 -17.17 10.29
N GLU A 336 10.65 -17.13 9.03
CA GLU A 336 11.28 -15.98 8.42
C GLU A 336 10.28 -15.36 7.42
N VAL A 337 10.11 -14.06 7.49
CA VAL A 337 9.05 -13.31 6.79
C VAL A 337 9.68 -12.20 5.95
N TYR A 338 9.45 -12.22 4.65
CA TYR A 338 9.83 -11.17 3.71
C TYR A 338 8.67 -10.18 3.64
N SER A 339 8.82 -9.03 4.25
CA SER A 339 7.75 -8.03 4.39
C SER A 339 8.09 -6.72 3.67
N GLN A 340 7.10 -6.11 3.07
CA GLN A 340 7.14 -4.78 2.47
C GLN A 340 6.44 -3.73 3.36
N SER A 341 6.32 -3.98 4.66
CA SER A 341 5.62 -3.10 5.60
C SER A 341 6.41 -1.81 5.91
N GLN A 342 5.77 -0.93 6.65
CA GLN A 342 6.37 0.29 7.19
C GLN A 342 6.86 0.12 8.64
N GLY A 343 6.60 -1.06 9.27
CA GLY A 343 6.92 -1.33 10.66
C GLY A 343 7.35 -2.77 10.93
N VAL A 344 8.56 -3.19 10.53
CA VAL A 344 9.03 -4.58 10.65
C VAL A 344 9.10 -5.09 12.08
N TYR A 345 9.30 -4.23 13.07
CA TYR A 345 9.29 -4.62 14.48
C TYR A 345 7.87 -4.87 15.00
N GLU A 346 6.89 -4.10 14.53
CA GLU A 346 5.48 -4.33 14.84
C GLU A 346 4.95 -5.58 14.11
N ASP A 347 5.38 -5.81 12.85
CA ASP A 347 5.12 -7.07 12.15
C ASP A 347 5.62 -8.26 12.99
N ARG A 348 6.87 -8.21 13.44
CA ARG A 348 7.49 -9.26 14.25
C ARG A 348 6.69 -9.54 15.52
N LYS A 349 6.32 -8.48 16.25
CA LYS A 349 5.53 -8.57 17.47
C LYS A 349 4.14 -9.18 17.20
N SER A 350 3.44 -8.71 16.17
CA SER A 350 2.11 -9.20 15.82
C SER A 350 2.16 -10.66 15.36
N ILE A 351 3.11 -11.01 14.48
CA ILE A 351 3.28 -12.39 14.00
C ILE A 351 3.63 -13.33 15.14
N SER A 352 4.52 -12.94 16.06
CA SER A 352 4.85 -13.78 17.23
C SER A 352 3.61 -14.02 18.10
N SER A 353 2.76 -13.01 18.28
CA SER A 353 1.50 -13.13 19.02
C SER A 353 0.50 -14.07 18.34
N ILE A 354 0.32 -13.93 17.01
CA ILE A 354 -0.59 -14.78 16.20
C ILE A 354 -0.15 -16.25 16.26
N LEU A 355 1.15 -16.51 16.19
CA LEU A 355 1.71 -17.88 16.15
C LEU A 355 1.99 -18.48 17.52
N ALA A 356 1.71 -17.76 18.62
CA ALA A 356 2.07 -18.14 19.98
C ALA A 356 3.58 -18.47 20.13
N LEU A 357 4.43 -17.69 19.44
CA LEU A 357 5.88 -17.81 19.43
C LEU A 357 6.55 -16.68 20.22
N SER A 358 7.80 -16.90 20.64
CA SER A 358 8.63 -15.78 21.11
C SER A 358 9.09 -14.93 19.94
N GLN A 359 9.45 -13.66 20.19
CA GLN A 359 9.91 -12.77 19.12
C GLN A 359 11.24 -13.24 18.49
N GLU A 360 12.05 -14.00 19.20
CA GLU A 360 13.30 -14.58 18.70
C GLU A 360 13.06 -15.67 17.65
N GLN A 361 11.90 -16.32 17.70
CA GLN A 361 11.48 -17.33 16.71
C GLN A 361 10.86 -16.72 15.43
N VAL A 362 10.69 -15.40 15.41
CA VAL A 362 10.13 -14.67 14.24
C VAL A 362 11.20 -13.71 13.69
N ARG A 363 11.62 -13.93 12.46
CA ARG A 363 12.57 -13.08 11.76
C ARG A 363 11.87 -12.34 10.61
N VAL A 364 11.83 -11.01 10.67
CA VAL A 364 11.24 -10.20 9.60
C VAL A 364 12.35 -9.51 8.79
N LYS A 365 12.36 -9.74 7.50
CA LYS A 365 13.25 -9.11 6.53
C LYS A 365 12.51 -8.00 5.79
N LEU A 366 12.97 -6.75 5.95
CA LEU A 366 12.45 -5.64 5.17
C LEU A 366 12.88 -5.76 3.71
N MET A 367 11.91 -5.87 2.83
CA MET A 367 12.09 -5.82 1.39
C MET A 367 11.89 -4.39 0.86
N PRO A 368 12.37 -4.07 -0.36
CA PRO A 368 11.97 -2.83 -1.00
C PRO A 368 10.45 -2.68 -0.98
N ASN A 369 9.98 -1.48 -0.59
CA ASN A 369 8.57 -1.17 -0.47
C ASN A 369 8.14 -0.27 -1.63
N GLY A 370 7.21 -0.73 -2.45
CA GLY A 370 6.68 -0.04 -3.63
C GLY A 370 5.65 1.06 -3.33
N GLY A 371 5.81 1.72 -2.20
CA GLY A 371 4.95 2.76 -1.64
C GLY A 371 4.07 2.23 -0.52
N GLY A 372 3.80 3.05 0.49
CA GLY A 372 2.97 2.70 1.63
C GLY A 372 2.06 3.85 2.06
N PHE A 373 2.61 5.05 2.28
CA PHE A 373 1.88 6.28 2.62
C PHE A 373 1.01 6.16 3.88
N GLY A 374 1.42 5.30 4.84
CA GLY A 374 0.65 4.95 6.03
C GLY A 374 -0.28 3.75 5.86
N GLY A 375 -0.51 3.27 4.64
CA GLY A 375 -1.40 2.13 4.37
C GLY A 375 -0.76 0.76 4.57
N LYS A 376 0.53 0.68 4.92
CA LYS A 376 1.26 -0.55 5.20
C LYS A 376 1.91 -0.54 6.61
N GLU A 377 1.34 0.23 7.52
CA GLU A 377 1.77 0.25 8.94
C GLU A 377 1.12 -0.88 9.71
N ASP A 378 -0.20 -1.07 9.55
CA ASP A 378 -0.92 -2.21 10.10
C ASP A 378 -0.54 -3.50 9.38
N LEU A 379 -0.63 -4.62 10.09
CA LEU A 379 -0.43 -5.94 9.53
C LEU A 379 -1.52 -6.24 8.50
N SER A 380 -1.13 -6.60 7.28
CA SER A 380 -2.07 -6.99 6.22
C SER A 380 -1.98 -8.51 5.94
N VAL A 381 -1.27 -8.90 4.91
CA VAL A 381 -1.14 -10.32 4.50
C VAL A 381 -0.04 -11.08 5.26
N GLN A 382 0.79 -10.40 6.05
CA GLN A 382 1.94 -11.01 6.72
C GLN A 382 1.51 -12.06 7.75
N GLY A 383 0.44 -11.79 8.51
CA GLY A 383 -0.11 -12.75 9.47
C GLY A 383 -0.60 -14.03 8.81
N HIS A 384 -1.31 -13.91 7.69
CA HIS A 384 -1.85 -15.03 6.92
C HIS A 384 -0.73 -15.88 6.30
N ALA A 385 0.26 -15.25 5.65
CA ALA A 385 1.39 -15.95 5.05
C ALA A 385 2.21 -16.68 6.13
N SER A 386 2.44 -16.03 7.28
CA SER A 386 3.20 -16.60 8.40
C SER A 386 2.48 -17.78 9.03
N LEU A 387 1.16 -17.69 9.25
CA LEU A 387 0.34 -18.78 9.77
C LEU A 387 0.42 -19.99 8.84
N ALA A 388 0.20 -19.78 7.54
CA ALA A 388 0.25 -20.86 6.57
C ALA A 388 1.64 -21.52 6.48
N ALA A 389 2.72 -20.73 6.43
CA ALA A 389 4.08 -21.25 6.39
C ALA A 389 4.44 -22.01 7.66
N PHE A 390 4.02 -21.52 8.83
CA PHE A 390 4.27 -22.16 10.11
C PHE A 390 3.58 -23.52 10.23
N LEU A 391 2.32 -23.62 9.81
CA LEU A 391 1.53 -24.86 9.92
C LEU A 391 1.92 -25.89 8.86
N LEU A 392 2.16 -25.45 7.62
CA LEU A 392 2.48 -26.34 6.50
C LEU A 392 3.97 -26.71 6.42
N LYS A 393 4.84 -26.02 7.13
CA LYS A 393 6.31 -26.21 7.08
C LYS A 393 6.87 -26.08 5.66
N LYS A 394 6.26 -25.22 4.85
CA LYS A 394 6.65 -24.87 3.47
C LYS A 394 6.69 -23.35 3.31
N PRO A 395 7.46 -22.80 2.36
CA PRO A 395 7.34 -21.38 2.03
C PRO A 395 5.95 -21.09 1.46
N VAL A 396 5.32 -19.99 1.91
CA VAL A 396 3.99 -19.57 1.42
C VAL A 396 4.03 -18.09 1.08
N ARG A 397 3.62 -17.75 -0.15
CA ARG A 397 3.42 -16.38 -0.60
C ARG A 397 1.93 -16.04 -0.65
N VAL A 398 1.54 -14.94 -0.02
CA VAL A 398 0.21 -14.31 -0.17
C VAL A 398 0.40 -12.98 -0.87
N ALA A 399 -0.26 -12.80 -2.01
CA ALA A 399 -0.21 -11.57 -2.80
C ALA A 399 -1.64 -11.14 -3.15
N LEU A 400 -1.98 -9.88 -2.91
CA LEU A 400 -3.30 -9.34 -3.25
C LEU A 400 -3.34 -8.86 -4.71
N THR A 401 -4.52 -8.91 -5.32
CA THR A 401 -4.83 -8.15 -6.53
C THR A 401 -5.02 -6.69 -6.18
N ARG A 402 -5.09 -5.83 -7.20
CA ARG A 402 -5.37 -4.40 -6.98
C ARG A 402 -6.73 -4.17 -6.31
N GLU A 403 -7.73 -4.92 -6.69
CA GLU A 403 -9.07 -4.86 -6.10
C GLU A 403 -9.05 -5.30 -4.63
N GLU A 404 -8.46 -6.45 -4.34
CA GLU A 404 -8.28 -6.96 -2.96
C GLU A 404 -7.49 -5.98 -2.09
N SER A 405 -6.41 -5.38 -2.63
CA SER A 405 -5.61 -4.36 -1.97
C SER A 405 -6.46 -3.13 -1.60
N ILE A 406 -7.28 -2.63 -2.53
CA ILE A 406 -8.19 -1.50 -2.27
C ILE A 406 -9.23 -1.86 -1.20
N CYS A 407 -9.73 -3.08 -1.17
CA CYS A 407 -10.71 -3.52 -0.16
C CYS A 407 -10.10 -3.67 1.23
N MET A 408 -8.88 -4.21 1.32
CA MET A 408 -8.31 -4.69 2.59
C MET A 408 -7.65 -3.60 3.44
N HIS A 409 -6.70 -2.83 2.89
CA HIS A 409 -5.85 -1.99 3.74
C HIS A 409 -6.57 -0.75 4.30
N PRO A 410 -6.10 -0.18 5.42
CA PRO A 410 -6.69 1.01 6.03
C PRO A 410 -6.62 2.22 5.09
N LYS A 411 -7.54 3.17 5.28
CA LYS A 411 -7.62 4.41 4.50
C LYS A 411 -7.31 5.62 5.40
N ARG A 412 -6.97 6.76 4.79
CA ARG A 412 -6.90 8.01 5.53
C ARG A 412 -8.24 8.30 6.19
N HIS A 413 -8.23 8.58 7.49
CA HIS A 413 -9.42 8.94 8.25
C HIS A 413 -10.04 10.23 7.68
N PRO A 414 -11.30 10.21 7.24
CA PRO A 414 -12.02 11.43 6.92
C PRO A 414 -12.41 12.20 8.20
N LEU A 415 -12.40 13.51 8.11
CA LEU A 415 -12.78 14.39 9.19
C LEU A 415 -13.88 15.33 8.72
N THR A 416 -14.87 15.60 9.59
CA THR A 416 -15.82 16.70 9.46
C THR A 416 -15.52 17.70 10.56
N MET A 417 -15.36 18.97 10.20
CA MET A 417 -14.88 20.01 11.08
C MET A 417 -15.81 21.21 11.01
N ASP A 418 -16.44 21.57 12.12
CA ASP A 418 -17.16 22.83 12.28
C ASP A 418 -16.19 23.83 12.92
N ILE A 419 -15.79 24.86 12.18
CA ILE A 419 -14.78 25.83 12.59
C ILE A 419 -15.41 27.20 12.67
N GLU A 420 -15.16 27.92 13.81
CA GLU A 420 -15.47 29.31 14.00
C GLU A 420 -14.20 30.06 14.36
N MET A 421 -13.95 31.18 13.71
CA MET A 421 -12.76 32.00 13.91
C MET A 421 -13.14 33.48 14.05
N GLY A 422 -12.50 34.16 14.97
CA GLY A 422 -12.65 35.63 15.15
C GLY A 422 -11.35 36.39 14.91
N CYS A 423 -11.48 37.65 14.49
CA CYS A 423 -10.34 38.56 14.42
C CYS A 423 -10.74 39.97 14.89
N ASP A 424 -9.74 40.79 15.29
CA ASP A 424 -9.90 42.20 15.56
C ASP A 424 -10.03 43.07 14.29
N SER A 425 -10.19 44.37 14.42
CA SER A 425 -10.31 45.30 13.29
C SER A 425 -9.05 45.40 12.41
N MET A 426 -7.91 44.90 12.90
CA MET A 426 -6.63 44.83 12.16
C MET A 426 -6.37 43.46 11.53
N GLY A 427 -7.32 42.50 11.65
CA GLY A 427 -7.19 41.16 11.11
C GLY A 427 -6.35 40.19 11.95
N ARG A 428 -6.04 40.50 13.20
CA ARG A 428 -5.35 39.60 14.11
C ARG A 428 -6.35 38.64 14.73
N PHE A 429 -6.05 37.32 14.68
CA PHE A 429 -6.92 36.33 15.29
C PHE A 429 -7.09 36.53 16.77
N THR A 430 -8.35 36.46 17.22
CA THR A 430 -8.76 36.61 18.63
C THR A 430 -9.11 35.24 19.23
N PHE A 431 -9.74 34.34 18.45
CA PHE A 431 -10.06 33.00 18.87
C PHE A 431 -10.22 32.06 17.67
N VAL A 432 -10.07 30.77 17.95
CA VAL A 432 -10.45 29.66 17.07
C VAL A 432 -11.21 28.64 17.92
N LYS A 433 -12.41 28.25 17.45
CA LYS A 433 -13.19 27.12 17.95
C LYS A 433 -13.30 26.08 16.85
N SER A 434 -13.04 24.82 17.16
CA SER A 434 -13.15 23.73 16.20
C SER A 434 -13.78 22.51 16.86
N ASP A 435 -14.89 22.03 16.30
CA ASP A 435 -15.53 20.76 16.66
C ASP A 435 -15.26 19.78 15.53
N ILE A 436 -14.60 18.64 15.84
CA ILE A 436 -14.08 17.70 14.85
C ILE A 436 -14.65 16.32 15.10
N ILE A 437 -15.29 15.74 14.09
CA ILE A 437 -15.69 14.32 14.08
C ILE A 437 -14.79 13.57 13.11
N GLY A 438 -14.06 12.57 13.61
CA GLY A 438 -13.23 11.67 12.83
C GLY A 438 -13.89 10.31 12.65
N ASP A 439 -13.81 9.74 11.43
CA ASP A 439 -14.27 8.40 11.13
C ASP A 439 -13.07 7.44 11.06
N THR A 440 -12.94 6.57 12.06
CA THR A 440 -11.88 5.57 12.10
C THR A 440 -12.22 4.29 11.30
N GLY A 441 -13.48 4.13 10.86
CA GLY A 441 -13.93 2.95 10.13
C GLY A 441 -14.19 1.74 11.04
N ALA A 442 -14.00 0.54 10.49
CA ALA A 442 -14.37 -0.73 11.10
C ALA A 442 -13.57 -1.08 12.37
N TYR A 443 -12.29 -0.73 12.39
CA TYR A 443 -11.35 -1.08 13.47
C TYR A 443 -10.53 0.12 13.91
N ALA A 444 -10.19 0.15 15.19
CA ALA A 444 -9.55 1.30 15.82
C ALA A 444 -8.07 1.44 15.45
N SER A 445 -7.30 0.37 15.56
CA SER A 445 -5.84 0.38 15.43
C SER A 445 -5.16 1.64 15.98
N VAL A 446 -4.99 2.71 15.18
CA VAL A 446 -4.39 4.01 15.57
C VAL A 446 -5.39 5.16 15.65
N GLY A 447 -6.69 4.92 15.42
CA GLY A 447 -7.70 5.95 15.20
C GLY A 447 -7.79 7.00 16.31
N MET A 448 -7.71 6.59 17.59
CA MET A 448 -7.69 7.52 18.73
C MET A 448 -6.52 8.52 18.65
N LYS A 449 -5.34 8.09 18.21
CA LYS A 449 -4.17 8.96 18.07
C LYS A 449 -4.25 9.92 16.89
N VAL A 450 -4.99 9.53 15.85
CA VAL A 450 -5.30 10.42 14.73
C VAL A 450 -6.17 11.58 15.20
N LEU A 451 -7.22 11.32 16.00
CA LEU A 451 -8.09 12.36 16.54
C LEU A 451 -7.36 13.26 17.54
N GLU A 452 -6.56 12.69 18.47
CA GLU A 452 -5.75 13.49 19.40
C GLU A 452 -4.80 14.46 18.66
N ARG A 453 -4.17 14.00 17.56
CA ARG A 453 -3.31 14.87 16.75
C ARG A 453 -4.10 15.93 16.00
N ALA A 454 -5.29 15.59 15.48
CA ALA A 454 -6.18 16.56 14.84
C ALA A 454 -6.57 17.65 15.81
N ALA A 455 -7.01 17.32 17.03
CA ALA A 455 -7.36 18.28 18.08
C ALA A 455 -6.14 19.14 18.47
N GLY A 456 -4.98 18.53 18.73
CA GLY A 456 -3.76 19.24 19.12
C GLY A 456 -3.24 20.23 18.08
N HIS A 457 -3.44 19.94 16.79
CA HIS A 457 -2.99 20.81 15.71
C HIS A 457 -4.05 21.83 15.27
N ALA A 458 -5.34 21.57 15.51
CA ALA A 458 -6.43 22.47 15.13
C ALA A 458 -6.37 23.81 15.86
N THR A 459 -5.86 23.84 17.10
CA THR A 459 -5.72 25.04 17.89
C THR A 459 -4.66 26.01 17.35
N GLY A 460 -3.68 25.54 16.59
CA GLY A 460 -2.58 26.33 16.08
C GLY A 460 -1.77 27.01 17.19
N ALA A 461 -1.16 28.16 16.88
CA ALA A 461 -0.37 28.97 17.81
C ALA A 461 -1.18 30.12 18.42
N TYR A 462 -2.51 30.13 18.33
CA TYR A 462 -3.40 31.18 18.76
C TYR A 462 -3.82 31.02 20.22
N HIS A 463 -4.22 32.13 20.82
CA HIS A 463 -4.77 32.15 22.17
C HIS A 463 -6.26 31.87 22.16
#